data_e2659b841d8d4400fa050992850188d4
#
_entry.id   e2659b841d8d4400fa050992850188d4
#
_cell.length_a   1.000
_cell.length_b   1.000
_cell.length_c   1.000
_cell.angle_alpha   90.00
_cell.angle_beta   90.00
_cell.angle_gamma   90.00
#
_symmetry.space_group_name_H-M   'P 1'
#
loop_
_entity.id
_entity.type
_entity.pdbx_description
1 polymer ?
#
loop_
_entity_poly.entity_id
_entity_poly.type
_entity_poly.pdbx_seq_one_letter_code
_entity_poly.pdbx_strand_id
1 'polypeptide(L)'
;MIAKKILYWYDNNKRSLPWRKKCSSKQKEYFTLVSEFMLQQTQVTTVIPYFNNFIKNIPNFEALAKVNETKLLRYWQGLGYYSRAKNLKKSARLIIDKYDGRIPDN
;
A
#
# COMPACT_ATOMS: atom_id res chain seq x y z
N MET A 1 -1.56 5.58 -16.67
CA MET A 1 -1.83 5.83 -15.27
C MET A 1 -0.96 4.96 -14.37
N ILE A 2 -0.44 5.51 -13.32
CA ILE A 2 0.50 4.80 -12.44
C ILE A 2 -0.13 3.54 -11.83
N ALA A 3 -1.41 3.61 -11.44
CA ALA A 3 -2.09 2.49 -10.80
C ALA A 3 -2.11 1.24 -11.68
N LYS A 4 -2.27 1.40 -12.99
CA LYS A 4 -2.24 0.26 -13.92
C LYS A 4 -0.86 -0.39 -13.95
N LYS A 5 0.21 0.40 -13.90
CA LYS A 5 1.58 -0.13 -13.88
C LYS A 5 1.82 -0.91 -12.60
N ILE A 6 1.32 -0.44 -11.48
CA ILE A 6 1.46 -1.11 -10.19
C ILE A 6 0.67 -2.42 -10.19
N LEU A 7 -0.55 -2.43 -10.73
CA LEU A 7 -1.32 -3.65 -10.85
C LEU A 7 -0.61 -4.68 -11.73
N TYR A 8 -0.04 -4.22 -12.84
CA TYR A 8 0.73 -5.10 -13.71
C TYR A 8 1.91 -5.69 -12.97
N TRP A 9 2.67 -4.86 -12.26
CA TRP A 9 3.80 -5.32 -11.45
C TRP A 9 3.34 -6.35 -10.41
N TYR A 10 2.26 -6.05 -9.70
CA TYR A 10 1.71 -6.95 -8.68
C TYR A 10 1.36 -8.30 -9.27
N ASP A 11 0.64 -8.29 -10.39
CA ASP A 11 0.22 -9.54 -11.03
C ASP A 11 1.41 -10.38 -11.48
N ASN A 12 2.48 -9.74 -11.94
CA ASN A 12 3.67 -10.45 -12.39
C ASN A 12 4.55 -10.93 -11.24
N ASN A 13 4.45 -10.32 -10.08
CA ASN A 13 5.31 -10.63 -8.94
C ASN A 13 4.58 -11.34 -7.81
N LYS A 14 3.29 -11.59 -7.95
CA LYS A 14 2.48 -12.17 -6.88
C LYS A 14 2.96 -13.54 -6.41
N ARG A 15 3.72 -14.25 -7.23
CA ARG A 15 4.22 -15.57 -6.85
C ARG A 15 5.15 -15.53 -5.66
N SER A 16 5.86 -14.42 -5.48
CA SER A 16 6.77 -14.26 -4.35
C SER A 16 6.09 -13.57 -3.16
N LEU A 17 4.77 -13.31 -3.25
CA LEU A 17 4.04 -12.61 -2.21
C LEU A 17 3.19 -13.59 -1.42
N PRO A 18 3.26 -13.56 -0.06
CA PRO A 18 2.59 -14.57 0.75
C PRO A 18 1.06 -14.50 0.71
N TRP A 19 0.48 -13.37 0.33
CA TRP A 19 -0.98 -13.19 0.31
C TRP A 19 -1.63 -13.51 -1.03
N ARG A 20 -0.86 -13.93 -2.01
CA ARG A 20 -1.34 -14.12 -3.38
C ARG A 20 -2.51 -15.07 -3.53
N LYS A 21 -2.70 -15.97 -2.57
CA LYS A 21 -3.69 -17.04 -2.69
C LYS A 21 -5.13 -16.56 -2.54
N LYS A 22 -5.36 -15.56 -1.71
CA LYS A 22 -6.71 -15.08 -1.42
C LYS A 22 -6.71 -13.57 -1.32
N CYS A 23 -6.82 -12.92 -2.45
CA CYS A 23 -6.80 -11.47 -2.51
C CYS A 23 -8.14 -10.99 -3.05
N SER A 24 -8.97 -10.45 -2.18
CA SER A 24 -10.23 -9.84 -2.60
C SER A 24 -9.95 -8.59 -3.44
N SER A 25 -10.96 -8.11 -4.16
CA SER A 25 -10.84 -6.87 -4.92
C SER A 25 -10.41 -5.72 -4.02
N LYS A 26 -11.00 -5.64 -2.83
CA LYS A 26 -10.67 -4.59 -1.87
C LYS A 26 -9.22 -4.69 -1.40
N GLN A 27 -8.75 -5.90 -1.11
CA GLN A 27 -7.36 -6.11 -0.73
C GLN A 27 -6.41 -5.77 -1.86
N LYS A 28 -6.77 -6.12 -3.09
CA LYS A 28 -5.95 -5.80 -4.25
C LYS A 28 -5.81 -4.29 -4.43
N GLU A 29 -6.90 -3.55 -4.24
CA GLU A 29 -6.87 -2.10 -4.29
C GLU A 29 -5.96 -1.51 -3.22
N TYR A 30 -6.05 -2.04 -2.00
CA TYR A 30 -5.19 -1.60 -0.90
C TYR A 30 -3.72 -1.88 -1.20
N PHE A 31 -3.41 -3.10 -1.60
CA PHE A 31 -2.03 -3.49 -1.92
C PHE A 31 -1.47 -2.65 -3.06
N THR A 32 -2.30 -2.39 -4.07
CA THR A 32 -1.90 -1.56 -5.21
C THR A 32 -1.53 -0.15 -4.75
N LEU A 33 -2.38 0.45 -3.92
CA LEU A 33 -2.13 1.81 -3.45
C LEU A 33 -0.85 1.88 -2.60
N VAL A 34 -0.69 0.96 -1.66
CA VAL A 34 0.50 0.93 -0.80
C VAL A 34 1.77 0.77 -1.64
N SER A 35 1.77 -0.20 -2.56
CA SER A 35 2.94 -0.43 -3.40
C SER A 35 3.24 0.76 -4.30
N GLU A 36 2.20 1.43 -4.81
CA GLU A 36 2.39 2.62 -5.63
C GLU A 36 3.12 3.73 -4.88
N PHE A 37 2.71 3.98 -3.63
CA PHE A 37 3.39 4.99 -2.82
C PHE A 37 4.82 4.58 -2.49
N MET A 38 5.06 3.30 -2.22
CA MET A 38 6.41 2.83 -1.92
C MET A 38 7.34 2.87 -3.14
N LEU A 39 6.78 2.61 -4.32
CA LEU A 39 7.57 2.56 -5.55
C LEU A 39 7.92 3.93 -6.10
N GLN A 40 7.33 4.99 -5.58
CA GLN A 40 7.73 6.34 -5.98
C GLN A 40 9.19 6.56 -5.59
N GLN A 41 10.07 6.70 -6.60
CA GLN A 41 11.50 6.95 -6.41
C GLN A 41 12.25 5.82 -5.69
N THR A 42 11.69 4.61 -5.66
CA THR A 42 12.32 3.46 -5.02
C THR A 42 12.17 2.23 -5.92
N GLN A 43 13.23 1.45 -6.04
CA GLN A 43 13.23 0.27 -6.90
C GLN A 43 12.39 -0.85 -6.31
N VAL A 44 11.80 -1.68 -7.19
CA VAL A 44 10.95 -2.79 -6.79
C VAL A 44 11.64 -3.74 -5.80
N THR A 45 12.89 -4.10 -6.08
CA THR A 45 13.64 -5.02 -5.23
C THR A 45 13.81 -4.50 -3.81
N THR A 46 13.93 -3.19 -3.65
CA THR A 46 14.02 -2.57 -2.34
C THR A 46 12.67 -2.54 -1.64
N VAL A 47 11.60 -2.33 -2.41
CA VAL A 47 10.24 -2.18 -1.86
C VAL A 47 9.68 -3.50 -1.34
N ILE A 48 9.97 -4.63 -1.98
CA ILE A 48 9.32 -5.90 -1.65
C ILE A 48 9.36 -6.24 -0.16
N PRO A 49 10.53 -6.24 0.52
CA PRO A 49 10.53 -6.56 1.95
C PRO A 49 9.77 -5.55 2.80
N TYR A 50 9.82 -4.28 2.44
CA TYR A 50 9.05 -3.25 3.16
C TYR A 50 7.56 -3.43 2.96
N PHE A 51 7.15 -3.73 1.74
CA PHE A 51 5.75 -3.95 1.41
C PHE A 51 5.20 -5.16 2.18
N ASN A 52 5.93 -6.27 2.16
CA ASN A 52 5.52 -7.48 2.86
C ASN A 52 5.32 -7.22 4.35
N ASN A 53 6.27 -6.55 4.97
CA ASN A 53 6.20 -6.23 6.39
C ASN A 53 5.07 -5.25 6.69
N PHE A 54 4.88 -4.28 5.82
CA PHE A 54 3.86 -3.25 5.99
C PHE A 54 2.46 -3.85 5.99
N ILE A 55 2.13 -4.65 4.97
CA ILE A 55 0.78 -5.20 4.87
C ILE A 55 0.50 -6.30 5.89
N LYS A 56 1.55 -6.95 6.40
CA LYS A 56 1.39 -7.91 7.49
C LYS A 56 0.90 -7.23 8.76
N ASN A 57 1.36 -6.02 9.01
CA ASN A 57 1.06 -5.29 10.24
C ASN A 57 -0.04 -4.24 10.07
N ILE A 58 -0.23 -3.75 8.86
CA ILE A 58 -1.27 -2.78 8.51
C ILE A 58 -1.99 -3.34 7.27
N PRO A 59 -2.96 -4.26 7.46
CA PRO A 59 -3.43 -5.10 6.37
C PRO A 59 -4.53 -4.51 5.48
N ASN A 60 -5.12 -3.39 5.84
CA ASN A 60 -6.23 -2.83 5.07
C ASN A 60 -6.34 -1.32 5.28
N PHE A 61 -7.25 -0.70 4.52
CA PHE A 61 -7.45 0.75 4.62
C PHE A 61 -7.87 1.19 6.01
N GLU A 62 -8.72 0.40 6.67
CA GLU A 62 -9.19 0.72 8.01
C GLU A 62 -8.04 0.79 9.00
N ALA A 63 -7.15 -0.21 8.97
CA ALA A 63 -5.99 -0.24 9.85
C ALA A 63 -5.06 0.94 9.56
N LEU A 64 -4.85 1.26 8.28
CA LEU A 64 -3.97 2.35 7.90
C LEU A 64 -4.56 3.71 8.32
N ALA A 65 -5.86 3.88 8.18
CA ALA A 65 -6.51 5.12 8.57
C ALA A 65 -6.39 5.38 10.08
N LYS A 66 -6.32 4.32 10.87
CA LYS A 66 -6.28 4.41 12.35
C LYS A 66 -4.86 4.35 12.93
N VAL A 67 -3.88 3.93 12.17
CA VAL A 67 -2.52 3.75 12.69
C VAL A 67 -1.96 5.09 13.16
N ASN A 68 -1.22 5.10 14.29
CA ASN A 68 -0.58 6.33 14.70
C ASN A 68 0.65 6.59 13.83
N GLU A 69 1.03 7.85 13.75
CA GLU A 69 2.08 8.30 12.84
C GLU A 69 3.44 7.67 13.19
N THR A 70 3.74 7.55 14.47
CA THR A 70 5.00 6.96 14.92
C THR A 70 5.15 5.52 14.43
N LYS A 71 4.08 4.72 14.58
CA LYS A 71 4.08 3.34 14.12
C LYS A 71 4.17 3.26 12.60
N LEU A 72 3.41 4.11 11.92
CA LEU A 72 3.44 4.18 10.45
C LEU A 72 4.86 4.44 9.94
N LEU A 73 5.52 5.44 10.50
CA LEU A 73 6.87 5.80 10.07
C LEU A 73 7.89 4.72 10.39
N ARG A 74 7.66 3.95 11.45
CA ARG A 74 8.54 2.84 11.78
C ARG A 74 8.59 1.80 10.66
N TYR A 75 7.44 1.46 10.07
CA TYR A 75 7.39 0.52 8.96
C TYR A 75 7.92 1.10 7.66
N TRP A 76 8.04 2.42 7.60
CA TRP A 76 8.57 3.13 6.43
C TRP A 76 10.06 3.44 6.56
N GLN A 77 10.63 3.23 7.75
CA GLN A 77 12.01 3.57 8.04
C GLN A 77 12.96 2.85 7.08
N GLY A 78 13.84 3.59 6.46
CA GLY A 78 14.77 3.06 5.47
C GLY A 78 14.36 3.32 4.04
N LEU A 79 13.07 3.53 3.76
CA LEU A 79 12.62 3.91 2.42
C LEU A 79 12.86 5.39 2.11
N GLY A 80 12.90 6.23 3.15
CA GLY A 80 13.04 7.66 2.97
C GLY A 80 11.75 8.34 2.49
N TYR A 81 11.82 9.63 2.28
CA TYR A 81 10.68 10.41 1.79
C TYR A 81 9.42 10.15 2.61
N TYR A 82 9.50 10.42 3.91
CA TYR A 82 8.43 10.08 4.86
C TYR A 82 7.10 10.78 4.57
N SER A 83 7.12 11.86 3.80
CA SER A 83 5.88 12.51 3.36
C SER A 83 5.00 11.56 2.57
N ARG A 84 5.58 10.57 1.88
CA ARG A 84 4.80 9.57 1.17
C ARG A 84 3.96 8.73 2.12
N ALA A 85 4.55 8.32 3.27
CA ALA A 85 3.82 7.56 4.27
C ALA A 85 2.66 8.37 4.84
N LYS A 86 2.89 9.63 5.14
CA LYS A 86 1.85 10.51 5.66
C LYS A 86 0.73 10.71 4.64
N ASN A 87 1.09 10.90 3.37
CA ASN A 87 0.12 11.07 2.31
C ASN A 87 -0.67 9.79 2.06
N LEU A 88 -0.02 8.64 2.18
CA LEU A 88 -0.69 7.35 2.07
C LEU A 88 -1.77 7.21 3.14
N LYS A 89 -1.47 7.56 4.39
CA LYS A 89 -2.45 7.52 5.47
C LYS A 89 -3.61 8.48 5.19
N LYS A 90 -3.31 9.69 4.71
CA LYS A 90 -4.36 10.65 4.34
C LYS A 90 -5.26 10.10 3.25
N SER A 91 -4.67 9.41 2.27
CA SER A 91 -5.44 8.78 1.20
C SER A 91 -6.35 7.69 1.73
N ALA A 92 -5.86 6.89 2.69
CA ALA A 92 -6.66 5.83 3.31
C ALA A 92 -7.86 6.42 4.04
N ARG A 93 -7.64 7.51 4.78
CA ARG A 93 -8.74 8.18 5.49
C ARG A 93 -9.79 8.72 4.52
N LEU A 94 -9.35 9.32 3.43
CA LEU A 94 -10.25 9.82 2.40
C LEU A 94 -11.06 8.69 1.78
N ILE A 95 -10.41 7.57 1.47
CA ILE A 95 -11.07 6.42 0.86
C ILE A 95 -12.12 5.84 1.81
N ILE A 96 -11.81 5.71 3.09
CA ILE A 96 -12.77 5.24 4.09
C ILE A 96 -13.95 6.19 4.21
N ASP A 97 -13.67 7.49 4.32
CA ASP A 97 -14.70 8.49 4.61
C ASP A 97 -15.60 8.79 3.42
N LYS A 98 -15.05 8.84 2.20
CA LYS A 98 -15.81 9.28 1.03
C LYS A 98 -16.17 8.16 0.06
N TYR A 99 -15.39 7.08 0.04
CA TYR A 99 -15.56 6.02 -0.97
C TYR A 99 -15.80 4.66 -0.35
N ASP A 100 -16.18 4.64 0.92
CA ASP A 100 -16.61 3.42 1.61
C ASP A 100 -15.54 2.32 1.60
N GLY A 101 -14.28 2.73 1.63
CA GLY A 101 -13.17 1.80 1.67
C GLY A 101 -12.76 1.25 0.31
N ARG A 102 -13.25 1.83 -0.79
CA ARG A 102 -12.90 1.41 -2.14
C ARG A 102 -12.28 2.57 -2.90
N ILE A 103 -11.29 2.27 -3.73
CA ILE A 103 -10.69 3.28 -4.60
C ILE A 103 -11.71 3.65 -5.67
N PRO A 104 -11.95 4.97 -5.92
CA PRO A 104 -12.91 5.35 -6.95
C PRO A 104 -12.47 4.86 -8.33
N ASP A 105 -13.45 4.49 -9.11
CA ASP A 105 -13.26 3.91 -10.44
C ASP A 105 -13.19 5.01 -11.47
N ASN A 106 -11.99 5.48 -11.74
CA ASN A 106 -11.76 6.54 -12.70
C ASN A 106 -10.61 6.24 -13.58
#